data_3eb5c64a644e9438f541d239c5781cb4
#
_entry.id   3eb5c64a644e9438f541d239c5781cb4
#
_cell.length_a   1.000
_cell.length_b   1.000
_cell.length_c   1.000
_cell.angle_alpha   90.00
_cell.angle_beta   90.00
_cell.angle_gamma   90.00
#
_symmetry.space_group_name_H-M   'P 1'
#
loop_
_entity.id
_entity.type
_entity.pdbx_description
1 polymer ?
#
loop_
_entity_poly.entity_id
_entity_poly.type
_entity_poly.pdbx_seq_one_letter_code
_entity_poly.pdbx_strand_id
1 'polypeptide(L)'
;MTALRSSSHASASCGAVTPRRAAIGCRSSDFAKAPVFRMPGERWSPQDDLANRRILIVGEQGLGDEIMFAGMIPDVLEALGPGGRLSLAVEPRLVGLFQRSFPRAVVGAHATGKAEGRPLRTAPLADSEIDLWAPMASLARRFRPDLASFAAPAGYLTPDPAQLAHWRAALSQADDRPKVGLVWKSLQTGGDRRKQYAPFEAWAPVLRAPGVRFVNLQYGDCTAELEQARALGVDIWNPPGIDLTRDIDGAAALSAATDLVLGVGNASANLAGACGAPLWLSLPPAAWPRLGAPTYPWVAGSRVFAAERFGEWEAVMAAMAAALDRWSHQLI
;
A
#
# COMPACT_ATOMS: atom_id res chain seq x y z
N MET A 1 50.51 -41.39 41.43
CA MET A 1 50.87 -39.97 41.25
C MET A 1 50.90 -39.70 39.74
N THR A 2 50.29 -38.66 39.32
CA THR A 2 50.30 -38.01 38.01
C THR A 2 49.00 -38.18 37.27
N ALA A 3 48.21 -37.09 37.28
CA ALA A 3 46.90 -36.94 36.70
C ALA A 3 46.98 -36.73 35.21
N LEU A 4 46.14 -37.47 34.45
CA LEU A 4 45.85 -37.22 33.03
C LEU A 4 44.73 -36.22 32.92
N ARG A 5 44.99 -35.09 32.28
CA ARG A 5 44.01 -34.10 31.89
C ARG A 5 43.36 -34.51 30.58
N SER A 6 42.05 -34.73 30.59
CA SER A 6 41.24 -34.92 29.39
C SER A 6 40.89 -33.57 28.77
N SER A 7 41.26 -33.35 27.52
CA SER A 7 40.85 -32.24 26.68
C SER A 7 39.45 -32.50 26.14
N SER A 8 38.48 -31.72 26.61
CA SER A 8 37.13 -31.71 26.04
C SER A 8 37.10 -30.87 24.78
N HIS A 9 36.75 -31.50 23.66
CA HIS A 9 36.39 -30.82 22.41
C HIS A 9 35.03 -30.11 22.58
N ALA A 10 35.05 -28.78 22.51
CA ALA A 10 33.85 -28.00 22.42
C ALA A 10 33.35 -28.07 20.96
N SER A 11 32.28 -28.81 20.73
CA SER A 11 31.53 -28.75 19.50
C SER A 11 30.75 -27.42 19.48
N ALA A 12 31.11 -26.53 18.57
CA ALA A 12 30.35 -25.32 18.27
C ALA A 12 29.02 -25.73 17.62
N SER A 13 27.94 -25.69 18.38
CA SER A 13 26.58 -25.78 17.86
C SER A 13 26.28 -24.48 17.10
N CYS A 14 26.16 -24.62 15.79
CA CYS A 14 25.59 -23.59 14.91
C CYS A 14 24.17 -23.29 15.38
N GLY A 15 23.99 -22.22 16.14
CA GLY A 15 22.69 -21.75 16.58
C GLY A 15 21.89 -21.31 15.36
N ALA A 16 20.86 -22.07 15.04
CA ALA A 16 19.85 -21.68 14.07
C ALA A 16 19.25 -20.34 14.54
N VAL A 17 19.50 -19.29 13.78
CA VAL A 17 18.85 -17.99 13.92
C VAL A 17 17.40 -18.21 13.52
N THR A 18 16.55 -18.49 14.49
CA THR A 18 15.10 -18.42 14.29
C THR A 18 14.75 -17.01 13.82
N PRO A 19 14.07 -16.84 12.67
CA PRO A 19 13.60 -15.53 12.26
C PRO A 19 12.69 -15.01 13.37
N ARG A 20 13.09 -13.92 14.01
CA ARG A 20 12.23 -13.17 14.92
C ARG A 20 10.96 -12.89 14.16
N ARG A 21 9.81 -13.43 14.62
CA ARG A 21 8.48 -13.05 14.16
C ARG A 21 8.47 -11.53 14.11
N ALA A 22 8.43 -10.98 12.91
CA ALA A 22 8.14 -9.58 12.73
C ALA A 22 6.70 -9.39 13.23
N ALA A 23 6.58 -9.05 14.52
CA ALA A 23 5.34 -8.54 15.01
C ALA A 23 5.06 -7.30 14.17
N ILE A 24 4.02 -7.33 13.33
CA ILE A 24 3.40 -6.13 12.79
C ILE A 24 2.83 -5.43 14.04
N GLY A 25 3.69 -4.78 14.79
CA GLY A 25 3.44 -4.22 16.11
C GLY A 25 3.89 -2.78 16.15
N CYS A 26 2.93 -1.91 16.31
CA CYS A 26 3.06 -0.56 16.77
C CYS A 26 4.12 -0.45 17.88
N ARG A 27 5.03 0.51 17.80
CA ARG A 27 5.96 0.83 18.88
C ARG A 27 5.19 1.25 20.13
N SER A 28 5.73 1.05 21.33
CA SER A 28 5.05 1.33 22.59
C SER A 28 4.52 2.78 22.74
N SER A 29 5.17 3.75 22.12
CA SER A 29 4.68 5.14 22.03
C SER A 29 3.44 5.32 21.15
N ASP A 30 3.15 4.38 20.27
CA ASP A 30 2.01 4.43 19.35
C ASP A 30 0.76 3.80 19.98
N PHE A 31 0.90 2.95 21.01
CA PHE A 31 -0.24 2.40 21.75
C PHE A 31 -1.11 3.48 22.39
N ALA A 32 -0.52 4.57 22.87
CA ALA A 32 -1.26 5.70 23.41
C ALA A 32 -2.10 6.43 22.36
N LYS A 33 -1.76 6.27 21.07
CA LYS A 33 -2.47 6.88 19.93
C LYS A 33 -3.32 5.88 19.15
N ALA A 34 -3.21 4.58 19.44
CA ALA A 34 -3.99 3.56 18.77
C ALA A 34 -5.50 3.79 18.95
N PRO A 35 -6.33 3.61 17.91
CA PRO A 35 -7.76 3.82 18.02
C PRO A 35 -8.39 2.86 19.01
N VAL A 36 -9.39 3.36 19.74
CA VAL A 36 -10.35 2.56 20.51
C VAL A 36 -11.45 2.13 19.56
N PHE A 37 -11.87 0.88 19.62
CA PHE A 37 -12.95 0.35 18.80
C PHE A 37 -14.19 0.10 19.69
N ARG A 38 -15.36 0.57 19.25
CA ARG A 38 -16.66 0.18 19.79
C ARG A 38 -17.46 -0.47 18.67
N MET A 39 -17.43 -1.81 18.66
CA MET A 39 -18.04 -2.64 17.64
C MET A 39 -18.98 -3.65 18.26
N PRO A 40 -20.06 -4.05 17.58
CA PRO A 40 -20.88 -5.18 17.97
C PRO A 40 -20.14 -6.51 17.80
N GLY A 41 -20.59 -7.54 18.48
CA GLY A 41 -20.03 -8.88 18.42
C GLY A 41 -18.72 -9.05 19.20
N GLU A 42 -18.15 -10.24 19.10
CA GLU A 42 -16.89 -10.60 19.77
C GLU A 42 -15.70 -10.18 18.92
N ARG A 43 -14.59 -9.84 19.57
CA ARG A 43 -13.36 -9.53 18.86
C ARG A 43 -12.75 -10.81 18.29
N TRP A 44 -12.61 -10.87 16.97
CA TRP A 44 -12.04 -11.99 16.23
C TRP A 44 -10.59 -12.31 16.66
N SER A 45 -10.30 -13.61 16.75
CA SER A 45 -8.97 -14.17 16.93
C SER A 45 -8.56 -14.97 15.68
N PRO A 46 -7.26 -15.06 15.33
CA PRO A 46 -6.81 -15.85 14.18
C PRO A 46 -7.19 -17.35 14.19
N GLN A 47 -7.53 -17.87 15.37
CA GLN A 47 -7.93 -19.27 15.58
C GLN A 47 -9.44 -19.48 15.40
N ASP A 48 -10.24 -18.41 15.37
CA ASP A 48 -11.69 -18.53 15.25
C ASP A 48 -12.06 -19.07 13.87
N ASP A 49 -13.04 -19.99 13.86
CA ASP A 49 -13.65 -20.44 12.63
C ASP A 49 -14.53 -19.34 12.04
N LEU A 50 -14.32 -19.05 10.75
CA LEU A 50 -15.10 -18.06 10.00
C LEU A 50 -16.25 -18.68 9.20
N ALA A 51 -16.31 -19.99 9.05
CA ALA A 51 -17.33 -20.64 8.23
C ALA A 51 -18.75 -20.24 8.67
N ASN A 52 -19.52 -19.70 7.74
CA ASN A 52 -20.91 -19.23 7.94
C ASN A 52 -21.10 -18.14 9.00
N ARG A 53 -20.03 -17.46 9.42
CA ARG A 53 -20.10 -16.35 10.40
C ARG A 53 -20.44 -15.03 9.73
N ARG A 54 -20.93 -14.09 10.55
CA ARG A 54 -21.15 -12.68 10.18
C ARG A 54 -20.02 -11.87 10.80
N ILE A 55 -19.07 -11.40 9.98
CA ILE A 55 -17.91 -10.65 10.44
C ILE A 55 -17.93 -9.21 9.96
N LEU A 56 -17.57 -8.29 10.85
CA LEU A 56 -17.32 -6.89 10.55
C LEU A 56 -15.81 -6.64 10.55
N ILE A 57 -15.27 -6.22 9.42
CA ILE A 57 -13.89 -5.77 9.30
C ILE A 57 -13.87 -4.24 9.27
N VAL A 58 -13.03 -3.64 10.12
CA VAL A 58 -12.98 -2.19 10.30
C VAL A 58 -11.63 -1.65 9.88
N GLY A 59 -11.64 -0.63 9.04
CA GLY A 59 -10.47 0.14 8.68
C GLY A 59 -9.81 0.79 9.90
N GLU A 60 -8.49 0.78 9.92
CA GLU A 60 -7.70 1.39 10.97
C GLU A 60 -6.52 2.15 10.36
N GLN A 61 -5.81 2.95 11.17
CA GLN A 61 -4.66 3.74 10.76
C GLN A 61 -5.01 4.77 9.66
N GLY A 62 -4.47 4.63 8.44
CA GLY A 62 -4.63 5.58 7.34
C GLY A 62 -5.19 4.92 6.08
N LEU A 63 -5.66 5.75 5.15
CA LEU A 63 -6.23 5.33 3.87
C LEU A 63 -5.33 4.35 3.11
N GLY A 64 -4.01 4.60 3.10
CA GLY A 64 -3.06 3.72 2.42
C GLY A 64 -2.94 2.33 3.06
N ASP A 65 -3.12 2.23 4.37
CA ASP A 65 -3.10 0.96 5.10
C ASP A 65 -4.38 0.16 4.82
N GLU A 66 -5.54 0.83 4.79
CA GLU A 66 -6.81 0.19 4.42
C GLU A 66 -6.77 -0.39 3.01
N ILE A 67 -6.24 0.38 2.05
CA ILE A 67 -6.04 -0.09 0.67
C ILE A 67 -5.13 -1.32 0.65
N MET A 68 -3.98 -1.25 1.31
CA MET A 68 -2.98 -2.32 1.30
C MET A 68 -3.52 -3.61 1.93
N PHE A 69 -4.20 -3.51 3.08
CA PHE A 69 -4.75 -4.65 3.79
C PHE A 69 -6.01 -5.23 3.12
N ALA A 70 -6.68 -4.48 2.26
CA ALA A 70 -7.82 -4.96 1.49
C ALA A 70 -7.48 -6.17 0.58
N GLY A 71 -6.20 -6.34 0.24
CA GLY A 71 -5.72 -7.53 -0.48
C GLY A 71 -5.97 -8.86 0.25
N MET A 72 -6.37 -8.82 1.53
CA MET A 72 -6.76 -10.02 2.30
C MET A 72 -8.29 -10.27 2.31
N ILE A 73 -9.10 -9.36 1.78
CA ILE A 73 -10.56 -9.51 1.77
C ILE A 73 -11.01 -10.73 0.94
N PRO A 74 -10.41 -11.06 -0.20
CA PRO A 74 -10.73 -12.30 -0.91
C PRO A 74 -10.54 -13.55 -0.05
N ASP A 75 -9.46 -13.64 0.74
CA ASP A 75 -9.19 -14.76 1.64
C ASP A 75 -10.25 -14.86 2.76
N VAL A 76 -10.70 -13.70 3.28
CA VAL A 76 -11.80 -13.66 4.28
C VAL A 76 -13.10 -14.19 3.67
N LEU A 77 -13.44 -13.74 2.44
CA LEU A 77 -14.65 -14.19 1.75
C LEU A 77 -14.63 -15.70 1.44
N GLU A 78 -13.46 -16.25 1.12
CA GLU A 78 -13.26 -17.68 0.94
C GLU A 78 -13.46 -18.42 2.27
N ALA A 79 -12.83 -17.97 3.35
CA ALA A 79 -12.97 -18.58 4.68
C ALA A 79 -14.39 -18.52 5.25
N LEU A 80 -15.16 -17.50 4.90
CA LEU A 80 -16.57 -17.37 5.28
C LEU A 80 -17.47 -18.38 4.56
N GLY A 81 -17.10 -18.78 3.35
CA GLY A 81 -17.93 -19.62 2.50
C GLY A 81 -19.21 -18.94 2.01
N PRO A 82 -20.16 -19.72 1.43
CA PRO A 82 -21.38 -19.16 0.84
C PRO A 82 -22.41 -18.69 1.88
N GLY A 83 -22.41 -19.27 3.09
CA GLY A 83 -23.36 -18.92 4.16
C GLY A 83 -22.88 -17.76 5.05
N GLY A 84 -21.62 -17.37 4.97
CA GLY A 84 -21.10 -16.28 5.78
C GLY A 84 -21.38 -14.90 5.18
N ARG A 85 -21.32 -13.88 6.03
CA ARG A 85 -21.57 -12.47 5.64
C ARG A 85 -20.39 -11.60 6.06
N LEU A 86 -19.92 -10.76 5.15
CA LEU A 86 -18.88 -9.78 5.39
C LEU A 86 -19.47 -8.38 5.37
N SER A 87 -19.19 -7.62 6.42
CA SER A 87 -19.38 -6.17 6.48
C SER A 87 -18.02 -5.48 6.54
N LEU A 88 -17.84 -4.44 5.76
CA LEU A 88 -16.61 -3.63 5.71
C LEU A 88 -16.95 -2.21 6.13
N ALA A 89 -16.33 -1.73 7.21
CA ALA A 89 -16.40 -0.33 7.61
C ALA A 89 -15.05 0.33 7.29
N VAL A 90 -15.03 1.16 6.26
CA VAL A 90 -13.81 1.72 5.68
C VAL A 90 -13.82 3.26 5.72
N GLU A 91 -12.70 3.87 5.37
CA GLU A 91 -12.61 5.32 5.19
C GLU A 91 -13.64 5.79 4.15
N PRO A 92 -14.37 6.89 4.40
CA PRO A 92 -15.53 7.28 3.57
C PRO A 92 -15.27 7.34 2.07
N ARG A 93 -14.09 7.82 1.64
CA ARG A 93 -13.71 7.92 0.22
C ARG A 93 -13.46 6.57 -0.46
N LEU A 94 -13.29 5.49 0.32
CA LEU A 94 -13.07 4.13 -0.19
C LEU A 94 -14.38 3.35 -0.42
N VAL A 95 -15.51 3.83 0.08
CA VAL A 95 -16.77 3.06 0.08
C VAL A 95 -17.17 2.63 -1.32
N GLY A 96 -17.20 3.53 -2.29
CA GLY A 96 -17.60 3.21 -3.68
C GLY A 96 -16.66 2.19 -4.33
N LEU A 97 -15.36 2.41 -4.19
CA LEU A 97 -14.32 1.53 -4.74
C LEU A 97 -14.39 0.12 -4.12
N PHE A 98 -14.53 0.03 -2.79
CA PHE A 98 -14.61 -1.26 -2.09
C PHE A 98 -15.93 -2.01 -2.36
N GLN A 99 -17.06 -1.29 -2.42
CA GLN A 99 -18.35 -1.93 -2.74
C GLN A 99 -18.34 -2.57 -4.13
N ARG A 100 -17.70 -1.92 -5.11
CA ARG A 100 -17.52 -2.45 -6.46
C ARG A 100 -16.53 -3.60 -6.50
N SER A 101 -15.47 -3.52 -5.70
CA SER A 101 -14.41 -4.53 -5.65
C SER A 101 -14.83 -5.81 -4.93
N PHE A 102 -15.70 -5.69 -3.94
CA PHE A 102 -16.14 -6.78 -3.08
C PHE A 102 -17.67 -6.89 -3.04
N PRO A 103 -18.32 -7.29 -4.14
CA PRO A 103 -19.78 -7.25 -4.27
C PRO A 103 -20.51 -8.19 -3.29
N ARG A 104 -19.82 -9.19 -2.70
CA ARG A 104 -20.34 -10.06 -1.65
C ARG A 104 -20.30 -9.43 -0.25
N ALA A 105 -19.67 -8.26 -0.10
CA ALA A 105 -19.60 -7.55 1.17
C ALA A 105 -20.62 -6.40 1.22
N VAL A 106 -21.10 -6.08 2.40
CA VAL A 106 -21.79 -4.82 2.68
C VAL A 106 -20.73 -3.80 3.09
N VAL A 107 -20.54 -2.76 2.31
CA VAL A 107 -19.51 -1.76 2.55
C VAL A 107 -20.12 -0.42 2.97
N GLY A 108 -19.50 0.22 3.94
CA GLY A 108 -19.86 1.59 4.28
C GLY A 108 -18.78 2.26 5.12
N ALA A 109 -19.01 3.50 5.47
CA ALA A 109 -18.03 4.31 6.17
C ALA A 109 -17.94 3.96 7.67
N HIS A 110 -16.70 3.84 8.20
CA HIS A 110 -16.53 3.95 9.63
C HIS A 110 -16.69 5.40 10.08
N ALA A 111 -17.14 5.59 11.32
CA ALA A 111 -17.13 6.90 11.96
C ALA A 111 -15.94 7.04 12.90
N THR A 112 -15.38 8.24 12.97
CA THR A 112 -14.25 8.57 13.83
C THR A 112 -14.67 9.63 14.85
N GLY A 113 -14.48 9.32 16.12
CA GLY A 113 -14.69 10.23 17.24
C GLY A 113 -13.47 10.31 18.13
N LYS A 114 -13.66 10.71 19.37
CA LYS A 114 -12.66 10.69 20.44
C LYS A 114 -13.22 10.01 21.69
N ALA A 115 -12.42 9.16 22.31
CA ALA A 115 -12.70 8.58 23.62
C ALA A 115 -11.40 8.63 24.45
N GLU A 116 -11.45 9.26 25.61
CA GLU A 116 -10.31 9.37 26.54
C GLU A 116 -9.04 9.94 25.85
N GLY A 117 -9.22 10.95 25.00
CA GLY A 117 -8.11 11.56 24.24
C GLY A 117 -7.59 10.74 23.06
N ARG A 118 -8.10 9.55 22.83
CA ARG A 118 -7.71 8.62 21.74
C ARG A 118 -8.73 8.65 20.60
N PRO A 119 -8.33 8.37 19.36
CA PRO A 119 -9.29 8.16 18.28
C PRO A 119 -10.27 7.02 18.62
N LEU A 120 -11.56 7.23 18.39
CA LEU A 120 -12.61 6.22 18.55
C LEU A 120 -13.11 5.84 17.16
N ARG A 121 -13.12 4.54 16.86
CA ARG A 121 -13.76 4.00 15.65
C ARG A 121 -15.09 3.36 16.02
N THR A 122 -16.11 3.68 15.24
CA THR A 122 -17.43 3.02 15.28
C THR A 122 -17.86 2.70 13.85
N ALA A 123 -18.72 1.70 13.69
CA ALA A 123 -19.25 1.29 12.39
C ALA A 123 -20.79 1.43 12.42
N PRO A 124 -21.35 2.53 11.92
CA PRO A 124 -22.80 2.75 11.90
C PRO A 124 -23.56 1.81 10.93
N LEU A 125 -22.83 1.02 10.14
CA LEU A 125 -23.37 -0.04 9.28
C LEU A 125 -23.81 -1.31 10.00
N ALA A 126 -23.44 -1.46 11.25
CA ALA A 126 -23.69 -2.69 11.93
C ALA A 126 -25.17 -2.82 12.24
N ASP A 127 -25.89 -3.53 11.37
CA ASP A 127 -27.07 -4.25 11.78
C ASP A 127 -26.73 -5.09 13.02
N SER A 128 -27.71 -5.28 13.87
CA SER A 128 -27.62 -5.94 15.18
C SER A 128 -27.05 -7.37 15.19
N GLU A 129 -26.70 -7.91 14.04
CA GLU A 129 -26.31 -9.30 13.85
C GLU A 129 -24.86 -9.50 13.38
N ILE A 130 -23.89 -9.00 14.13
CA ILE A 130 -22.46 -9.27 13.92
C ILE A 130 -22.01 -10.30 14.98
N ASP A 131 -21.44 -11.39 14.54
CA ASP A 131 -20.87 -12.42 15.42
C ASP A 131 -19.47 -12.02 15.86
N LEU A 132 -18.64 -11.58 14.89
CA LEU A 132 -17.25 -11.28 15.08
C LEU A 132 -16.89 -9.91 14.48
N TRP A 133 -15.88 -9.26 15.03
CA TRP A 133 -15.30 -8.07 14.40
C TRP A 133 -13.78 -8.07 14.49
N ALA A 134 -13.10 -7.47 13.50
CA ALA A 134 -11.65 -7.32 13.51
C ALA A 134 -11.21 -5.97 12.92
N PRO A 135 -10.14 -5.37 13.45
CA PRO A 135 -9.37 -4.38 12.70
C PRO A 135 -8.74 -5.04 11.47
N MET A 136 -8.73 -4.32 10.34
CA MET A 136 -8.32 -4.88 9.05
C MET A 136 -6.88 -5.42 9.07
N ALA A 137 -5.93 -4.72 9.68
CA ALA A 137 -4.54 -5.19 9.79
C ALA A 137 -4.40 -6.48 10.61
N SER A 138 -5.33 -6.76 11.53
CA SER A 138 -5.30 -7.98 12.35
C SER A 138 -5.46 -9.26 11.50
N LEU A 139 -6.06 -9.15 10.32
CA LEU A 139 -6.22 -10.25 9.36
C LEU A 139 -4.88 -10.84 8.93
N ALA A 140 -3.82 -10.03 8.88
CA ALA A 140 -2.49 -10.49 8.50
C ALA A 140 -1.96 -11.62 9.42
N ARG A 141 -2.40 -11.70 10.66
CA ARG A 141 -2.00 -12.75 11.60
C ARG A 141 -2.42 -14.15 11.14
N ARG A 142 -3.49 -14.28 10.36
CA ARG A 142 -3.98 -15.55 9.81
C ARG A 142 -3.65 -15.69 8.32
N PHE A 143 -3.91 -14.65 7.53
CA PHE A 143 -3.86 -14.73 6.07
C PHE A 143 -2.50 -14.37 5.48
N ARG A 144 -1.60 -13.75 6.28
CA ARG A 144 -0.22 -13.39 5.87
C ARG A 144 0.79 -13.69 6.99
N PRO A 145 0.81 -14.96 7.50
CA PRO A 145 1.69 -15.32 8.61
C PRO A 145 3.18 -15.31 8.24
N ASP A 146 3.51 -15.43 6.96
CA ASP A 146 4.86 -15.43 6.40
C ASP A 146 4.89 -14.82 5.00
N LEU A 147 6.08 -14.66 4.41
CA LEU A 147 6.23 -14.07 3.08
C LEU A 147 5.67 -14.96 1.95
N ALA A 148 5.64 -16.27 2.12
CA ALA A 148 5.13 -17.19 1.11
C ALA A 148 3.60 -17.09 0.95
N SER A 149 2.91 -16.62 1.99
CA SER A 149 1.46 -16.42 1.98
C SER A 149 0.98 -15.16 1.23
N PHE A 150 1.91 -14.34 0.73
CA PHE A 150 1.60 -13.16 -0.09
C PHE A 150 1.44 -13.50 -1.59
N ALA A 151 0.76 -14.57 -1.92
CA ALA A 151 0.36 -14.85 -3.30
C ALA A 151 -0.76 -13.88 -3.72
N ALA A 152 -0.43 -12.60 -3.87
CA ALA A 152 -1.42 -11.59 -4.23
C ALA A 152 -1.77 -11.69 -5.72
N PRO A 153 -3.05 -11.67 -6.09
CA PRO A 153 -3.45 -11.44 -7.47
C PRO A 153 -2.98 -10.04 -7.93
N ALA A 154 -2.70 -9.89 -9.20
CA ALA A 154 -2.46 -8.59 -9.80
C ALA A 154 -3.76 -7.78 -9.79
N GLY A 155 -3.89 -6.87 -8.84
CA GLY A 155 -5.09 -6.05 -8.64
C GLY A 155 -6.21 -6.78 -7.88
N TYR A 156 -6.65 -6.18 -6.79
CA TYR A 156 -7.78 -6.66 -5.98
C TYR A 156 -8.85 -5.57 -5.77
N LEU A 157 -8.58 -4.35 -6.25
CA LEU A 157 -9.57 -3.27 -6.32
C LEU A 157 -9.94 -3.00 -7.77
N THR A 158 -11.23 -2.78 -8.01
CA THR A 158 -11.81 -2.58 -9.34
C THR A 158 -12.17 -1.10 -9.50
N PRO A 159 -11.43 -0.32 -10.31
CA PRO A 159 -11.77 1.05 -10.62
C PRO A 159 -13.13 1.17 -11.32
N ASP A 160 -13.75 2.35 -11.26
CA ASP A 160 -14.95 2.62 -12.02
C ASP A 160 -14.70 2.47 -13.53
N PRO A 161 -15.45 1.60 -14.25
CA PRO A 161 -15.18 1.32 -15.67
C PRO A 161 -15.36 2.55 -16.57
N ALA A 162 -16.31 3.44 -16.25
CA ALA A 162 -16.57 4.63 -17.06
C ALA A 162 -15.43 5.66 -16.88
N GLN A 163 -14.97 5.85 -15.63
CA GLN A 163 -13.81 6.71 -15.35
C GLN A 163 -12.52 6.13 -15.95
N LEU A 164 -12.32 4.81 -15.88
CA LEU A 164 -11.18 4.15 -16.50
C LEU A 164 -11.17 4.36 -18.03
N ALA A 165 -12.32 4.22 -18.68
CA ALA A 165 -12.46 4.48 -20.13
C ALA A 165 -12.19 5.96 -20.47
N HIS A 166 -12.69 6.88 -19.65
CA HIS A 166 -12.43 8.31 -19.78
C HIS A 166 -10.93 8.63 -19.72
N TRP A 167 -10.22 8.15 -18.68
CA TRP A 167 -8.79 8.42 -18.53
C TRP A 167 -7.95 7.76 -19.62
N ARG A 168 -8.28 6.55 -20.05
CA ARG A 168 -7.61 5.91 -21.19
C ARG A 168 -7.74 6.74 -22.46
N ALA A 169 -8.94 7.25 -22.76
CA ALA A 169 -9.16 8.11 -23.91
C ALA A 169 -8.39 9.44 -23.80
N ALA A 170 -8.41 10.08 -22.62
CA ALA A 170 -7.68 11.33 -22.39
C ALA A 170 -6.15 11.14 -22.52
N LEU A 171 -5.60 10.04 -21.99
CA LEU A 171 -4.17 9.73 -22.09
C LEU A 171 -3.74 9.38 -23.53
N SER A 172 -4.58 8.67 -24.29
CA SER A 172 -4.32 8.37 -25.71
C SER A 172 -4.30 9.63 -26.58
N GLN A 173 -5.12 10.63 -26.26
CA GLN A 173 -5.13 11.91 -26.98
C GLN A 173 -3.90 12.77 -26.69
N ALA A 174 -3.19 12.52 -25.59
CA ALA A 174 -2.01 13.30 -25.22
C ALA A 174 -0.81 13.03 -26.14
N ASP A 175 -0.49 11.77 -26.35
CA ASP A 175 0.49 11.23 -27.33
C ASP A 175 0.49 9.69 -27.31
N ASP A 176 1.28 9.05 -28.18
CA ASP A 176 1.37 7.57 -28.30
C ASP A 176 2.42 6.95 -27.37
N ARG A 177 3.21 7.76 -26.65
CA ARG A 177 4.23 7.23 -25.73
C ARG A 177 3.60 6.50 -24.55
N PRO A 178 4.27 5.48 -23.98
CA PRO A 178 3.86 4.84 -22.73
C PRO A 178 3.64 5.86 -21.61
N LYS A 179 2.57 5.69 -20.84
CA LYS A 179 2.14 6.58 -19.77
C LYS A 179 2.72 6.13 -18.43
N VAL A 180 3.56 6.94 -17.85
CA VAL A 180 4.22 6.66 -16.56
C VAL A 180 3.68 7.59 -15.48
N GLY A 181 2.86 7.05 -14.60
CA GLY A 181 2.34 7.77 -13.44
C GLY A 181 3.44 8.07 -12.42
N LEU A 182 3.43 9.25 -11.84
CA LEU A 182 4.40 9.70 -10.84
C LEU A 182 3.75 10.06 -9.52
N VAL A 183 4.31 9.51 -8.42
CA VAL A 183 3.95 9.84 -7.04
C VAL A 183 5.24 9.98 -6.23
N TRP A 184 5.64 11.20 -5.85
CA TRP A 184 6.98 11.45 -5.31
C TRP A 184 7.04 11.86 -3.84
N LYS A 185 5.91 12.23 -3.21
CA LYS A 185 5.89 12.66 -1.80
C LYS A 185 4.63 12.22 -1.07
N SER A 186 4.67 12.30 0.26
CA SER A 186 3.50 12.27 1.11
C SER A 186 3.26 13.66 1.70
N LEU A 187 2.00 14.05 1.89
CA LEU A 187 1.65 15.31 2.57
C LEU A 187 1.97 15.29 4.07
N GLN A 188 2.17 14.11 4.64
CA GLN A 188 2.59 14.00 6.04
C GLN A 188 4.11 14.19 6.14
N THR A 189 4.54 15.45 6.27
CA THR A 189 5.96 15.84 6.28
C THR A 189 6.53 16.09 7.67
N GLY A 190 5.83 15.78 8.76
CA GLY A 190 6.26 16.01 10.13
C GLY A 190 7.46 15.14 10.55
N GLY A 191 8.45 15.75 11.23
CA GLY A 191 9.59 15.06 11.82
C GLY A 191 10.48 14.32 10.81
N ASP A 192 10.90 13.09 11.15
CA ASP A 192 11.79 12.25 10.32
C ASP A 192 11.16 11.74 9.02
N ARG A 193 9.88 12.00 8.77
CA ARG A 193 9.20 11.53 7.55
C ARG A 193 9.77 12.15 6.27
N ARG A 194 10.35 13.35 6.34
CA ARG A 194 11.05 13.95 5.18
C ARG A 194 12.20 13.08 4.66
N LYS A 195 12.87 12.34 5.54
CA LYS A 195 13.97 11.44 5.17
C LYS A 195 13.52 10.15 4.49
N GLN A 196 12.22 9.89 4.48
CA GLN A 196 11.64 8.67 3.89
C GLN A 196 11.37 8.81 2.39
N TYR A 197 11.48 10.00 1.83
CA TYR A 197 11.20 10.30 0.43
C TYR A 197 12.37 11.03 -0.20
N ALA A 198 12.65 10.72 -1.45
CA ALA A 198 13.61 11.49 -2.24
C ALA A 198 13.09 12.92 -2.43
N PRO A 199 13.91 13.94 -2.25
CA PRO A 199 13.54 15.30 -2.65
C PRO A 199 13.30 15.33 -4.17
N PHE A 200 12.43 16.23 -4.64
CA PHE A 200 12.01 16.19 -6.05
C PHE A 200 13.17 16.40 -7.03
N GLU A 201 14.19 17.17 -6.64
CA GLU A 201 15.41 17.40 -7.42
C GLU A 201 16.15 16.08 -7.72
N ALA A 202 16.09 15.10 -6.81
CA ALA A 202 16.71 13.80 -6.99
C ALA A 202 16.02 12.98 -8.10
N TRP A 203 14.77 13.30 -8.46
CA TRP A 203 14.06 12.64 -9.56
C TRP A 203 14.54 13.05 -10.95
N ALA A 204 15.42 14.06 -11.08
CA ALA A 204 15.88 14.55 -12.36
C ALA A 204 16.42 13.48 -13.32
N PRO A 205 17.18 12.44 -12.89
CA PRO A 205 17.59 11.35 -13.78
C PRO A 205 16.38 10.56 -14.32
N VAL A 206 15.38 10.29 -13.50
CA VAL A 206 14.15 9.58 -13.88
C VAL A 206 13.33 10.42 -14.85
N LEU A 207 13.15 11.71 -14.56
CA LEU A 207 12.37 12.63 -15.39
C LEU A 207 12.98 12.83 -16.78
N ARG A 208 14.30 12.66 -16.94
CA ARG A 208 14.99 12.76 -18.24
C ARG A 208 14.95 11.46 -19.04
N ALA A 209 14.34 10.37 -18.54
CA ALA A 209 14.20 9.14 -19.30
C ALA A 209 13.42 9.39 -20.59
N PRO A 210 13.96 8.99 -21.76
CA PRO A 210 13.31 9.23 -23.03
C PRO A 210 12.15 8.25 -23.28
N GLY A 211 11.33 8.55 -24.28
CA GLY A 211 10.34 7.60 -24.81
C GLY A 211 9.09 7.39 -23.94
N VAL A 212 8.90 8.14 -22.86
CA VAL A 212 7.71 8.02 -21.99
C VAL A 212 6.99 9.36 -21.84
N ARG A 213 5.70 9.30 -21.48
CA ARG A 213 4.90 10.45 -21.06
C ARG A 213 4.63 10.35 -19.56
N PHE A 214 5.13 11.29 -18.80
CA PHE A 214 4.84 11.34 -17.37
C PHE A 214 3.44 11.90 -17.10
N VAL A 215 2.75 11.27 -16.15
CA VAL A 215 1.40 11.60 -15.69
C VAL A 215 1.44 11.92 -14.20
N ASN A 216 0.91 13.08 -13.81
CA ASN A 216 0.83 13.45 -12.41
C ASN A 216 -0.24 12.62 -11.67
N LEU A 217 0.18 11.79 -10.72
CA LEU A 217 -0.66 11.07 -9.75
C LEU A 217 -0.43 11.59 -8.33
N GLN A 218 0.38 12.66 -8.17
CA GLN A 218 0.68 13.25 -6.88
C GLN A 218 -0.52 14.04 -6.36
N TYR A 219 -1.05 13.66 -5.21
CA TYR A 219 -2.09 14.39 -4.50
C TYR A 219 -1.54 15.61 -3.72
N GLY A 220 -2.42 16.57 -3.45
CA GLY A 220 -2.08 17.83 -2.81
C GLY A 220 -1.41 18.82 -3.74
N ASP A 221 -0.94 19.95 -3.18
CA ASP A 221 -0.25 20.95 -3.97
C ASP A 221 1.13 20.46 -4.42
N CYS A 222 1.34 20.45 -5.70
CA CYS A 222 2.57 20.06 -6.37
C CYS A 222 3.01 21.07 -7.45
N THR A 223 2.49 22.29 -7.39
CA THR A 223 2.76 23.35 -8.37
C THR A 223 4.26 23.62 -8.52
N ALA A 224 4.98 23.75 -7.41
CA ALA A 224 6.42 24.01 -7.41
C ALA A 224 7.23 22.89 -8.07
N GLU A 225 6.87 21.61 -7.82
CA GLU A 225 7.56 20.48 -8.42
C GLU A 225 7.25 20.36 -9.93
N LEU A 226 6.03 20.67 -10.35
CA LEU A 226 5.67 20.72 -11.78
C LEU A 226 6.43 21.86 -12.51
N GLU A 227 6.66 22.99 -11.87
CA GLU A 227 7.49 24.09 -12.40
C GLU A 227 8.96 23.67 -12.48
N GLN A 228 9.49 22.99 -11.48
CA GLN A 228 10.84 22.43 -11.51
C GLN A 228 11.02 21.44 -12.66
N ALA A 229 10.04 20.55 -12.90
CA ALA A 229 10.07 19.63 -14.03
C ALA A 229 10.11 20.39 -15.37
N ARG A 230 9.29 21.43 -15.56
CA ARG A 230 9.32 22.27 -16.76
C ARG A 230 10.67 22.96 -16.96
N ALA A 231 11.29 23.43 -15.88
CA ALA A 231 12.64 24.02 -15.94
C ALA A 231 13.72 23.00 -16.40
N LEU A 232 13.49 21.70 -16.17
CA LEU A 232 14.30 20.60 -16.72
C LEU A 232 13.95 20.22 -18.15
N GLY A 233 12.98 20.90 -18.79
CA GLY A 233 12.46 20.57 -20.12
C GLY A 233 11.47 19.39 -20.13
N VAL A 234 10.95 18.99 -18.96
CA VAL A 234 10.01 17.88 -18.83
C VAL A 234 8.61 18.41 -18.55
N ASP A 235 7.68 18.08 -19.44
CA ASP A 235 6.27 18.37 -19.25
C ASP A 235 5.56 17.13 -18.65
N ILE A 236 5.27 17.18 -17.35
CA ILE A 236 4.44 16.17 -16.68
C ILE A 236 2.97 16.52 -16.95
N TRP A 237 2.26 15.61 -17.62
CA TRP A 237 0.84 15.80 -17.90
C TRP A 237 0.04 15.84 -16.59
N ASN A 238 -0.61 16.95 -16.33
CA ASN A 238 -1.44 17.14 -15.14
C ASN A 238 -2.91 16.91 -15.52
N PRO A 239 -3.57 15.87 -14.96
CA PRO A 239 -4.93 15.51 -15.31
C PRO A 239 -5.89 16.65 -14.98
N PRO A 240 -6.68 17.13 -15.95
CA PRO A 240 -7.62 18.22 -15.73
C PRO A 240 -8.84 17.76 -14.93
N GLY A 241 -9.34 18.63 -14.05
CA GLY A 241 -10.66 18.46 -13.41
C GLY A 241 -10.76 17.41 -12.32
N ILE A 242 -9.65 16.78 -11.89
CA ILE A 242 -9.64 15.81 -10.80
C ILE A 242 -8.96 16.37 -9.54
N ASP A 243 -9.54 16.15 -8.39
CA ASP A 243 -8.89 16.33 -7.09
C ASP A 243 -8.37 14.99 -6.58
N LEU A 244 -7.08 14.70 -6.84
CA LEU A 244 -6.41 13.44 -6.43
C LEU A 244 -6.36 13.23 -4.91
N THR A 245 -6.73 14.22 -4.10
CA THR A 245 -6.84 14.10 -2.65
C THR A 245 -8.21 13.58 -2.22
N ARG A 246 -9.27 14.01 -2.90
CA ARG A 246 -10.66 13.74 -2.52
C ARG A 246 -11.31 12.67 -3.37
N ASP A 247 -11.08 12.70 -4.66
CA ASP A 247 -11.62 11.74 -5.62
C ASP A 247 -10.70 10.51 -5.72
N ILE A 248 -10.82 9.62 -4.73
CA ILE A 248 -10.02 8.39 -4.69
C ILE A 248 -10.43 7.41 -5.78
N ASP A 249 -11.69 7.40 -6.16
CA ASP A 249 -12.18 6.52 -7.23
C ASP A 249 -11.66 6.96 -8.60
N GLY A 250 -11.66 8.27 -8.87
CA GLY A 250 -11.02 8.83 -10.05
C GLY A 250 -9.51 8.62 -10.07
N ALA A 251 -8.85 8.76 -8.93
CA ALA A 251 -7.41 8.49 -8.80
C ALA A 251 -7.08 7.00 -9.04
N ALA A 252 -7.94 6.07 -8.60
CA ALA A 252 -7.84 4.64 -8.88
C ALA A 252 -7.94 4.36 -10.39
N ALA A 253 -8.94 4.95 -11.04
CA ALA A 253 -9.17 4.80 -12.48
C ALA A 253 -8.02 5.40 -13.31
N LEU A 254 -7.54 6.59 -12.95
CA LEU A 254 -6.41 7.23 -13.61
C LEU A 254 -5.13 6.40 -13.45
N SER A 255 -4.84 5.90 -12.25
CA SER A 255 -3.68 5.04 -11.98
C SER A 255 -3.73 3.75 -12.81
N ALA A 256 -4.90 3.10 -12.89
CA ALA A 256 -5.11 1.89 -13.68
C ALA A 256 -5.10 2.15 -15.21
N ALA A 257 -5.17 3.40 -15.63
CA ALA A 257 -5.06 3.80 -17.03
C ALA A 257 -3.60 4.05 -17.48
N THR A 258 -2.65 4.03 -16.54
CA THR A 258 -1.21 4.19 -16.85
C THR A 258 -0.53 2.83 -17.10
N ASP A 259 0.54 2.83 -17.91
CA ASP A 259 1.30 1.61 -18.25
C ASP A 259 2.28 1.22 -17.14
N LEU A 260 2.68 2.18 -16.30
CA LEU A 260 3.57 1.99 -15.17
C LEU A 260 3.34 3.12 -14.15
N VAL A 261 3.46 2.82 -12.87
CA VAL A 261 3.50 3.84 -11.81
C VAL A 261 4.84 3.79 -11.10
N LEU A 262 5.53 4.92 -11.04
CA LEU A 262 6.71 5.15 -10.22
C LEU A 262 6.27 5.89 -8.96
N GLY A 263 6.51 5.29 -7.80
CA GLY A 263 5.98 5.84 -6.57
C GLY A 263 6.92 5.74 -5.37
N VAL A 264 6.49 6.38 -4.31
CA VAL A 264 7.02 6.23 -2.95
C VAL A 264 6.03 5.42 -2.11
N GLY A 265 6.43 4.92 -0.95
CA GLY A 265 5.54 4.15 -0.07
C GLY A 265 4.45 5.02 0.55
N ASN A 266 3.37 5.27 -0.17
CA ASN A 266 2.22 6.06 0.27
C ASN A 266 0.87 5.49 -0.24
N ALA A 267 -0.23 6.15 0.09
CA ALA A 267 -1.58 5.72 -0.26
C ALA A 267 -1.82 5.64 -1.78
N SER A 268 -1.32 6.61 -2.57
CA SER A 268 -1.53 6.61 -4.03
C SER A 268 -0.79 5.47 -4.72
N ALA A 269 0.43 5.15 -4.28
CA ALA A 269 1.17 4.00 -4.80
C ALA A 269 0.49 2.67 -4.44
N ASN A 270 -0.02 2.54 -3.19
CA ASN A 270 -0.82 1.38 -2.81
C ASN A 270 -2.10 1.26 -3.65
N LEU A 271 -2.77 2.38 -3.91
CA LEU A 271 -3.98 2.43 -4.75
C LEU A 271 -3.69 1.97 -6.18
N ALA A 272 -2.61 2.46 -6.78
CA ALA A 272 -2.20 2.06 -8.12
C ALA A 272 -1.96 0.55 -8.20
N GLY A 273 -1.15 -0.01 -7.29
CA GLY A 273 -0.88 -1.44 -7.23
C GLY A 273 -2.11 -2.28 -6.94
N ALA A 274 -2.98 -1.83 -6.03
CA ALA A 274 -4.25 -2.49 -5.71
C ALA A 274 -5.20 -2.54 -6.90
N CYS A 275 -5.16 -1.54 -7.78
CA CYS A 275 -5.93 -1.48 -9.02
C CYS A 275 -5.24 -2.17 -10.22
N GLY A 276 -4.13 -2.87 -9.99
CA GLY A 276 -3.45 -3.68 -11.01
C GLY A 276 -2.46 -2.93 -11.88
N ALA A 277 -2.17 -1.65 -11.63
CA ALA A 277 -1.13 -0.93 -12.34
C ALA A 277 0.26 -1.53 -12.00
N PRO A 278 1.15 -1.76 -12.98
CA PRO A 278 2.54 -2.10 -12.71
C PRO A 278 3.18 -1.03 -11.82
N LEU A 279 3.87 -1.45 -10.74
CA LEU A 279 4.30 -0.54 -9.69
C LEU A 279 5.79 -0.69 -9.39
N TRP A 280 6.52 0.42 -9.49
CA TRP A 280 7.89 0.51 -9.02
C TRP A 280 7.98 1.52 -7.87
N LEU A 281 8.63 1.11 -6.80
CA LEU A 281 8.71 1.90 -5.56
C LEU A 281 10.14 2.30 -5.23
N SER A 282 10.35 3.59 -4.97
CA SER A 282 11.52 4.07 -4.25
C SER A 282 11.22 4.05 -2.75
N LEU A 283 12.01 3.31 -1.97
CA LEU A 283 11.75 3.10 -0.55
C LEU A 283 12.99 3.40 0.30
N PRO A 284 12.81 3.85 1.55
CA PRO A 284 13.91 3.95 2.51
C PRO A 284 14.38 2.55 2.93
N PRO A 285 15.58 2.43 3.57
CA PRO A 285 16.21 1.14 3.86
C PRO A 285 15.35 0.21 4.71
N ALA A 286 14.61 0.74 5.67
CA ALA A 286 13.83 -0.03 6.63
C ALA A 286 12.31 0.19 6.48
N ALA A 287 11.81 0.26 5.24
CA ALA A 287 10.38 0.38 4.98
C ALA A 287 9.63 -0.84 5.53
N TRP A 288 8.82 -0.65 6.58
CA TRP A 288 8.11 -1.74 7.27
C TRP A 288 7.21 -2.59 6.34
N PRO A 289 6.56 -2.03 5.28
CA PRO A 289 5.70 -2.84 4.44
C PRO A 289 6.46 -3.90 3.62
N ARG A 290 7.79 -3.79 3.53
CA ARG A 290 8.63 -4.83 2.91
C ARG A 290 8.74 -6.09 3.76
N LEU A 291 8.45 -6.05 5.04
CA LEU A 291 8.55 -7.18 5.97
C LEU A 291 9.92 -7.87 5.95
N GLY A 292 10.98 -7.12 5.62
CA GLY A 292 12.35 -7.64 5.45
C GLY A 292 12.62 -8.26 4.07
N ALA A 293 11.65 -8.31 3.17
CA ALA A 293 11.81 -8.82 1.80
C ALA A 293 12.55 -7.82 0.88
N PRO A 294 13.20 -8.29 -0.18
CA PRO A 294 13.73 -7.43 -1.24
C PRO A 294 12.61 -6.82 -2.11
N THR A 295 11.41 -7.39 -2.07
CA THR A 295 10.22 -6.99 -2.82
C THR A 295 9.22 -6.22 -1.94
N TYR A 296 8.12 -5.79 -2.54
CA TYR A 296 6.95 -5.25 -1.84
C TYR A 296 5.81 -6.29 -1.92
N PRO A 297 5.65 -7.15 -0.90
CA PRO A 297 4.83 -8.36 -1.01
C PRO A 297 3.33 -8.09 -1.18
N TRP A 298 2.86 -6.89 -0.83
CA TRP A 298 1.44 -6.49 -0.93
C TRP A 298 0.94 -6.29 -2.36
N VAL A 299 1.85 -6.10 -3.33
CA VAL A 299 1.52 -5.89 -4.74
C VAL A 299 2.35 -6.84 -5.60
N ALA A 300 1.68 -7.78 -6.27
CA ALA A 300 2.32 -8.74 -7.14
C ALA A 300 3.09 -8.04 -8.28
N GLY A 301 4.29 -8.55 -8.59
CA GLY A 301 5.09 -8.02 -9.70
C GLY A 301 5.69 -6.62 -9.45
N SER A 302 5.51 -6.04 -8.27
CA SER A 302 6.11 -4.76 -7.94
C SER A 302 7.63 -4.82 -7.91
N ARG A 303 8.28 -3.73 -8.32
CA ARG A 303 9.74 -3.59 -8.25
C ARG A 303 10.11 -2.55 -7.19
N VAL A 304 11.13 -2.88 -6.39
CA VAL A 304 11.61 -2.00 -5.32
C VAL A 304 13.02 -1.51 -5.63
N PHE A 305 13.21 -0.21 -5.48
CA PHE A 305 14.49 0.48 -5.47
C PHE A 305 14.67 1.06 -4.07
N ALA A 306 15.45 0.39 -3.24
CA ALA A 306 15.61 0.77 -1.84
C ALA A 306 16.95 1.49 -1.63
N ALA A 307 16.91 2.59 -0.87
CA ALA A 307 18.12 3.23 -0.39
C ALA A 307 18.85 2.33 0.61
N GLU A 308 20.17 2.35 0.63
CA GLU A 308 20.97 1.65 1.63
C GLU A 308 20.95 2.38 2.98
N ARG A 309 20.95 3.71 2.94
CA ARG A 309 20.84 4.60 4.11
C ARG A 309 19.81 5.68 3.89
N PHE A 310 19.26 6.18 4.98
CA PHE A 310 18.31 7.30 4.93
C PHE A 310 18.95 8.54 4.31
N GLY A 311 18.31 9.11 3.29
CA GLY A 311 18.76 10.30 2.57
C GLY A 311 19.67 10.02 1.37
N GLU A 312 20.11 8.79 1.15
CA GLU A 312 20.94 8.40 0.01
C GLU A 312 20.06 7.99 -1.18
N TRP A 313 19.53 9.00 -1.88
CA TRP A 313 18.59 8.76 -2.97
C TRP A 313 19.20 8.74 -4.37
N GLU A 314 20.41 9.25 -4.53
CA GLU A 314 21.04 9.40 -5.84
C GLU A 314 21.20 8.07 -6.58
N ALA A 315 21.75 7.06 -5.92
CA ALA A 315 21.90 5.72 -6.49
C ALA A 315 20.55 5.04 -6.80
N VAL A 316 19.55 5.27 -5.96
CA VAL A 316 18.18 4.77 -6.14
C VAL A 316 17.56 5.35 -7.41
N MET A 317 17.65 6.67 -7.59
CA MET A 317 17.07 7.36 -8.74
C MET A 317 17.83 7.05 -10.03
N ALA A 318 19.16 6.90 -9.98
CA ALA A 318 19.95 6.45 -11.12
C ALA A 318 19.56 5.02 -11.56
N ALA A 319 19.40 4.10 -10.60
CA ALA A 319 18.99 2.73 -10.88
C ALA A 319 17.56 2.65 -11.45
N MET A 320 16.64 3.48 -10.91
CA MET A 320 15.26 3.57 -11.41
C MET A 320 15.23 4.16 -12.82
N ALA A 321 16.00 5.21 -13.09
CA ALA A 321 16.12 5.82 -14.43
C ALA A 321 16.65 4.82 -15.48
N ALA A 322 17.73 4.11 -15.17
CA ALA A 322 18.30 3.08 -16.05
C ALA A 322 17.32 1.90 -16.28
N ALA A 323 16.48 1.59 -15.29
CA ALA A 323 15.46 0.57 -15.46
C ALA A 323 14.32 1.06 -16.34
N LEU A 324 13.89 2.33 -16.18
CA LEU A 324 12.82 2.95 -16.96
C LEU A 324 13.23 3.07 -18.43
N ASP A 325 14.46 3.46 -18.71
CA ASP A 325 15.01 3.52 -20.07
C ASP A 325 14.93 2.15 -20.76
N ARG A 326 15.37 1.07 -20.11
CA ARG A 326 15.25 -0.29 -20.65
C ARG A 326 13.80 -0.72 -20.84
N TRP A 327 12.92 -0.36 -19.93
CA TRP A 327 11.50 -0.73 -20.00
C TRP A 327 10.82 -0.03 -21.19
N SER A 328 11.08 1.27 -21.40
CA SER A 328 10.50 2.02 -22.52
C SER A 328 10.92 1.45 -23.88
N HIS A 329 12.17 1.01 -24.02
CA HIS A 329 12.67 0.39 -25.26
C HIS A 329 12.08 -1.01 -25.55
N GLN A 330 11.52 -1.69 -24.56
CA GLN A 330 10.89 -3.01 -24.75
C GLN A 330 9.43 -2.90 -25.24
N LEU A 331 8.84 -1.70 -25.19
CA LEU A 331 7.47 -1.44 -25.63
C LEU A 331 7.37 -0.88 -27.06
N ILE A 332 8.52 -0.48 -27.62
CA ILE A 332 8.65 -0.01 -29.01
C ILE A 332 9.07 -1.19 -29.89
#